data_9052938ead297370550d93ffb580a336
#
_entry.id   9052938ead297370550d93ffb580a336
#
_cell.length_a   1.000
_cell.length_b   1.000
_cell.length_c   1.000
_cell.angle_alpha   90.00
_cell.angle_beta   90.00
_cell.angle_gamma   90.00
#
_symmetry.space_group_name_H-M   'P 1'
#
loop_
_entity.id
_entity.type
_entity.pdbx_description
1 polymer ?
#
loop_
_entity_poly.entity_id
_entity_poly.type
_entity_poly.pdbx_seq_one_letter_code
_entity_poly.pdbx_strand_id
1 'polypeptide(L)' 'MKKALSLVLEDDELIELIRILMDDDADGALAFLKTHFRGKARDLLEGG' A
#
# COMPACT_ATOMS: atom_id res chain seq x y z
N MET A 1 -14.81 -8.51 -12.43
CA MET A 1 -14.02 -7.61 -13.27
C MET A 1 -12.64 -7.40 -12.64
N LYS A 2 -11.59 -7.50 -13.47
CA LYS A 2 -10.22 -7.34 -12.98
C LYS A 2 -9.79 -5.88 -13.08
N LYS A 3 -9.20 -5.37 -12.01
CA LYS A 3 -8.62 -4.02 -11.98
C LYS A 3 -7.22 -4.10 -11.43
N ALA A 4 -6.38 -3.17 -11.84
CA ALA A 4 -5.00 -3.10 -11.35
C ALA A 4 -4.86 -1.94 -10.36
N LEU A 5 -4.14 -2.20 -9.28
CA LEU A 5 -3.76 -1.18 -8.32
C LEU A 5 -2.25 -1.21 -8.19
N SER A 6 -1.61 -0.10 -8.50
CA SER A 6 -0.17 -0.01 -8.43
C SER A 6 0.28 1.17 -7.58
N LEU A 7 1.50 1.09 -7.08
CA LEU A 7 2.04 2.07 -6.17
C LEU A 7 3.49 2.33 -6.52
N VAL A 8 3.85 3.62 -6.60
CA VAL A 8 5.24 4.03 -6.78
C VAL A 8 5.78 4.45 -5.42
N LEU A 9 6.86 3.82 -4.99
CA LEU A 9 7.50 4.08 -3.71
C LEU A 9 8.91 4.63 -3.91
N GLU A 10 9.30 5.54 -3.03
CA GLU A 10 10.69 5.96 -2.95
C GLU A 10 11.50 4.89 -2.20
N ASP A 11 12.83 5.00 -2.24
CA ASP A 11 13.70 3.97 -1.68
C ASP A 11 13.44 3.73 -0.20
N ASP A 12 13.26 4.78 0.59
CA ASP A 12 13.00 4.66 2.02
C ASP A 12 11.65 3.99 2.30
N GLU A 13 10.67 4.27 1.47
CA GLU A 13 9.34 3.66 1.60
C GLU A 13 9.38 2.19 1.22
N LEU A 14 10.15 1.85 0.21
CA LEU A 14 10.33 0.46 -0.20
C LEU A 14 11.05 -0.35 0.89
N ILE A 15 12.06 0.24 1.51
CA ILE A 15 12.77 -0.39 2.62
C ILE A 15 11.83 -0.64 3.79
N GLU A 16 10.96 0.31 4.10
CA GLU A 16 9.97 0.15 5.15
C GLU A 16 9.00 -1.00 4.84
N LEU A 17 8.55 -1.09 3.59
CA LEU A 17 7.68 -2.19 3.17
C LEU A 17 8.36 -3.55 3.36
N ILE A 18 9.62 -3.64 2.95
CA ILE A 18 10.38 -4.87 3.10
C ILE A 18 10.54 -5.25 4.57
N ARG A 19 10.84 -4.27 5.43
CA ARG A 19 10.93 -4.49 6.87
C ARG A 19 9.63 -5.04 7.44
N ILE A 20 8.50 -4.43 7.06
CA ILE A 20 7.18 -4.87 7.51
C ILE A 20 6.93 -6.33 7.14
N LEU A 21 7.27 -6.68 5.91
CA LEU A 21 7.06 -8.06 5.43
C LEU A 21 7.97 -9.05 6.14
N MET A 22 9.22 -8.67 6.40
CA MET A 22 10.16 -9.55 7.06
C MET A 22 9.83 -9.75 8.53
N ASP A 23 9.30 -8.73 9.18
CA ASP A 23 9.00 -8.77 10.62
C ASP A 23 7.57 -9.25 10.90
N ASP A 24 6.77 -9.48 9.86
CA ASP A 24 5.34 -9.80 9.99
C ASP A 24 4.62 -8.75 10.86
N ASP A 25 4.94 -7.48 10.63
CA ASP A 25 4.43 -6.36 11.41
C ASP A 25 3.02 -5.99 10.93
N ALA A 26 2.02 -6.61 11.55
CA ALA A 26 0.62 -6.40 11.15
C ALA A 26 0.17 -4.96 11.33
N ASP A 27 0.54 -4.32 12.43
CA ASP A 27 0.16 -2.93 12.69
C ASP A 27 0.83 -1.99 11.69
N GLY A 28 2.12 -2.21 11.43
CA GLY A 28 2.86 -1.43 10.44
C GLY A 28 2.32 -1.64 9.04
N ALA A 29 1.93 -2.87 8.71
CA ALA A 29 1.34 -3.18 7.41
C ALA A 29 0.04 -2.42 7.20
N LEU A 30 -0.83 -2.41 8.20
CA LEU A 30 -2.10 -1.69 8.11
C LEU A 30 -1.86 -0.19 7.97
N ALA A 31 -0.94 0.37 8.76
CA ALA A 31 -0.59 1.78 8.66
C ALA A 31 -0.05 2.13 7.28
N PHE A 32 0.83 1.28 6.74
CA PHE A 32 1.40 1.46 5.41
C PHE A 32 0.31 1.46 4.34
N LEU A 33 -0.59 0.50 4.40
CA LEU A 33 -1.71 0.42 3.45
C LEU A 33 -2.61 1.64 3.53
N LYS A 34 -2.92 2.10 4.73
CA LYS A 34 -3.75 3.30 4.90
C LYS A 34 -3.07 4.53 4.33
N THR A 35 -1.77 4.67 4.54
CA THR A 35 -1.02 5.83 4.06
C THR A 35 -0.93 5.87 2.54
N HIS A 36 -0.68 4.72 1.92
CA HIS A 36 -0.32 4.69 0.50
C HIS A 36 -1.47 4.28 -0.42
N PHE A 37 -2.40 3.47 0.05
CA PHE A 37 -3.42 2.88 -0.82
C PHE A 37 -4.84 3.38 -0.62
N ARG A 38 -5.16 3.95 0.52
CA ARG A 38 -6.56 4.32 0.83
C ARG A 38 -7.19 5.17 -0.27
N GLY A 39 -6.50 6.23 -0.69
CA GLY A 39 -7.00 7.11 -1.74
C GLY A 39 -7.11 6.41 -3.08
N LYS A 40 -6.09 5.63 -3.43
CA LYS A 40 -6.05 4.90 -4.71
C LYS A 40 -7.14 3.85 -4.81
N ALA A 41 -7.35 3.09 -3.74
CA ALA A 41 -8.39 2.07 -3.73
C ALA A 41 -9.77 2.70 -3.86
N ARG A 42 -9.99 3.81 -3.17
CA ARG A 42 -11.25 4.55 -3.25
C ARG A 42 -11.49 5.08 -4.67
N ASP A 43 -10.45 5.64 -5.30
CA ASP A 43 -10.55 6.16 -6.66
C ASP A 43 -10.92 5.07 -7.66
N LEU A 44 -10.34 3.87 -7.52
CA LEU A 44 -10.69 2.75 -8.39
C LEU A 44 -12.14 2.33 -8.20
N LEU A 45 -12.63 2.36 -7.00
CA LEU A 45 -13.99 1.94 -6.69
C LEU A 45 -15.00 2.96 -7.21
N GLU A 46 -14.74 4.25 -7.04
CA GLU A 46 -15.66 5.34 -7.41
C GLU A 46 -15.46 5.82 -8.85
N GLY A 47 -14.22 5.93 -9.27
CA GLY A 47 -13.87 6.48 -10.57
C GLY A 47 -13.99 5.51 -11.72
N GLY A 48 -14.14 4.27 -11.38
CA GLY A 48 -14.40 3.23 -12.37
C GLY A 48 -13.36 2.98 -13.41
#